data_5334faa55ff76d6b92695fb16d954a11
#
_entry.id   5334faa55ff76d6b92695fb16d954a11
#
_cell.length_a   1.000
_cell.length_b   1.000
_cell.length_c   1.000
_cell.angle_alpha   90.00
_cell.angle_beta   90.00
_cell.angle_gamma   90.00
#
_symmetry.space_group_name_H-M   'P 1'
#
loop_
_entity.id
_entity.type
_entity.pdbx_description
1 polymer ?
#
loop_
_entity_poly.entity_id
_entity_poly.type
_entity_poly.pdbx_seq_one_letter_code
_entity_poly.pdbx_strand_id
1 'polypeptide(L)'
;MTPDSTELWFLPLGGCGEIGMNLNLFSSQGRWLMVDCGITFEQANEDHRGRPSIQMPDPTFISSQRDQLDGLVVTHAHEDHFGAIPYLWQELQCPVYATPFAAAVLRKKSAWRGAPPPAPLIEVLPGDTHTIGSFDVTWLPITHSTPETCALLLESQGTRILHTADWKIDARPVIGSPWSPSTW
;
A
#
# COMPACT_ATOMS: atom_id res chain seq x y z
N MET A 1 -5.88 -2.29 -21.31
CA MET A 1 -6.38 -0.89 -21.35
C MET A 1 -5.32 -0.06 -20.67
N THR A 2 -4.78 0.96 -21.34
CA THR A 2 -3.69 1.79 -20.81
C THR A 2 -4.24 3.21 -20.75
N PRO A 3 -4.12 3.93 -19.61
CA PRO A 3 -4.57 5.31 -19.51
C PRO A 3 -3.84 6.22 -20.51
N ASP A 4 -4.55 7.20 -21.05
CA ASP A 4 -3.92 8.27 -21.83
C ASP A 4 -3.03 9.13 -20.91
N SER A 5 -2.04 9.79 -21.48
CA SER A 5 -1.12 10.68 -20.75
C SER A 5 -1.81 11.90 -20.10
N THR A 6 -3.04 12.21 -20.52
CA THR A 6 -3.85 13.32 -19.97
C THR A 6 -4.86 12.87 -18.93
N GLU A 7 -5.00 11.56 -18.69
CA GLU A 7 -5.99 10.99 -17.79
C GLU A 7 -5.37 10.67 -16.44
N LEU A 8 -6.16 10.83 -15.39
CA LEU A 8 -5.87 10.34 -14.05
C LEU A 8 -6.89 9.25 -13.73
N TRP A 9 -6.38 8.06 -13.44
CA TRP A 9 -7.22 6.89 -13.17
C TRP A 9 -7.06 6.41 -11.74
N PHE A 10 -8.15 5.95 -11.17
CA PHE A 10 -8.18 5.13 -9.96
C PHE A 10 -8.76 3.77 -10.31
N LEU A 11 -8.01 2.71 -10.06
CA LEU A 11 -8.39 1.33 -10.35
C LEU A 11 -8.12 0.45 -9.12
N PRO A 12 -9.12 0.16 -8.30
CA PRO A 12 -8.97 -0.81 -7.22
C PRO A 12 -8.98 -2.23 -7.77
N LEU A 13 -8.01 -3.03 -7.37
CA LEU A 13 -7.94 -4.48 -7.64
C LEU A 13 -8.40 -5.29 -6.43
N GLY A 14 -8.54 -4.67 -5.25
CA GLY A 14 -9.07 -5.22 -4.03
C GLY A 14 -9.32 -4.15 -2.98
N GLY A 15 -10.10 -4.46 -1.95
CA GLY A 15 -10.40 -3.57 -0.84
C GLY A 15 -11.56 -2.58 -1.06
N CYS A 16 -12.16 -2.53 -2.25
CA CYS A 16 -13.29 -1.67 -2.52
C CYS A 16 -14.62 -2.44 -2.41
N GLY A 17 -15.46 -2.04 -1.43
CA GLY A 17 -16.72 -2.73 -1.15
C GLY A 17 -16.56 -4.02 -0.33
N GLU A 18 -15.39 -4.26 0.17
CA GLU A 18 -15.01 -5.40 1.01
C GLU A 18 -13.97 -4.99 2.06
N ILE A 19 -13.69 -5.85 3.03
CA ILE A 19 -12.62 -5.65 4.01
C ILE A 19 -11.46 -6.58 3.68
N GLY A 20 -10.24 -6.02 3.65
CA GLY A 20 -9.02 -6.75 3.34
C GLY A 20 -8.63 -6.69 1.87
N MET A 21 -7.51 -7.33 1.53
CA MET A 21 -6.94 -7.38 0.18
C MET A 21 -6.75 -6.00 -0.47
N ASN A 22 -6.42 -4.98 0.31
CA ASN A 22 -6.27 -3.63 -0.23
C ASN A 22 -5.16 -3.60 -1.29
N LEU A 23 -5.51 -3.26 -2.51
CA LEU A 23 -4.62 -3.00 -3.62
C LEU A 23 -5.26 -1.96 -4.53
N ASN A 24 -4.71 -0.76 -4.50
CA ASN A 24 -5.25 0.37 -5.23
C ASN A 24 -4.21 0.90 -6.22
N LEU A 25 -4.62 1.07 -7.46
CA LEU A 25 -3.77 1.64 -8.52
C LEU A 25 -4.22 3.06 -8.84
N PHE A 26 -3.25 3.94 -8.94
CA PHE A 26 -3.43 5.29 -9.46
C PHE A 26 -2.56 5.44 -10.70
N SER A 27 -3.13 6.03 -11.76
CA SER A 27 -2.36 6.30 -12.97
C SER A 27 -2.41 7.76 -13.34
N SER A 28 -1.28 8.27 -13.73
CA SER A 28 -1.12 9.57 -14.35
C SER A 28 0.01 9.52 -15.38
N GLN A 29 -0.14 10.22 -16.48
CA GLN A 29 0.84 10.27 -17.58
C GLN A 29 1.20 8.88 -18.14
N GLY A 30 0.25 7.94 -18.12
CA GLY A 30 0.43 6.57 -18.60
C GLY A 30 1.28 5.68 -17.70
N ARG A 31 1.58 6.11 -16.47
CA ARG A 31 2.35 5.36 -15.48
C ARG A 31 1.51 5.06 -14.25
N TRP A 32 1.89 4.00 -13.53
CA TRP A 32 1.14 3.50 -12.39
C TRP A 32 1.89 3.69 -11.07
N LEU A 33 1.13 4.06 -10.05
CA LEU A 33 1.50 4.00 -8.65
C LEU A 33 0.56 3.03 -7.95
N MET A 34 1.11 2.07 -7.21
CA MET A 34 0.32 1.14 -6.39
C MET A 34 0.31 1.63 -4.93
N VAL A 35 -0.85 1.62 -4.31
CA VAL A 35 -1.02 1.87 -2.87
C VAL A 35 -1.56 0.62 -2.22
N ASP A 36 -0.78 0.09 -1.29
CA ASP A 36 -1.00 -1.14 -0.55
C ASP A 36 -1.03 -2.41 -1.43
N CYS A 37 -0.80 -3.55 -0.80
CA CYS A 37 -0.86 -4.88 -1.39
C CYS A 37 -1.12 -5.89 -0.26
N GLY A 38 -2.38 -5.99 0.15
CA GLY A 38 -2.81 -6.71 1.32
C GLY A 38 -3.37 -8.09 1.05
N ILE A 39 -3.62 -8.82 2.14
CA ILE A 39 -4.31 -10.11 2.13
C ILE A 39 -5.65 -10.01 2.85
N THR A 40 -6.49 -11.03 2.67
CA THR A 40 -7.58 -11.34 3.58
C THR A 40 -7.58 -12.82 3.91
N PHE A 41 -8.42 -13.21 4.85
CA PHE A 41 -8.56 -14.60 5.26
C PHE A 41 -10.00 -15.05 4.95
N GLU A 42 -10.12 -16.08 4.15
CA GLU A 42 -11.39 -16.77 4.01
C GLU A 42 -11.72 -17.49 5.31
N GLN A 43 -13.00 -17.48 5.69
CA GLN A 43 -13.43 -18.25 6.85
C GLN A 43 -13.16 -19.75 6.63
N ALA A 44 -12.73 -20.41 7.71
CA ALA A 44 -12.50 -21.84 7.69
C ALA A 44 -13.78 -22.57 7.26
N ASN A 45 -13.70 -23.32 6.17
CA ASN A 45 -14.76 -24.18 5.68
C ASN A 45 -14.31 -25.66 5.69
N GLU A 46 -15.25 -26.59 5.46
CA GLU A 46 -14.96 -28.02 5.47
C GLU A 46 -13.97 -28.41 4.37
N ASP A 47 -13.95 -27.72 3.24
CA ASP A 47 -13.08 -27.98 2.10
C ASP A 47 -11.59 -27.71 2.43
N HIS A 48 -11.32 -26.78 3.32
CA HIS A 48 -9.98 -26.43 3.79
C HIS A 48 -9.56 -27.11 5.10
N ARG A 49 -10.24 -28.18 5.49
CA ARG A 49 -9.98 -28.92 6.74
C ARG A 49 -9.95 -28.01 7.99
N GLY A 50 -10.81 -27.00 8.02
CA GLY A 50 -10.92 -26.06 9.13
C GLY A 50 -9.75 -25.05 9.23
N ARG A 51 -8.91 -24.92 8.21
CA ARG A 51 -7.85 -23.90 8.16
C ARG A 51 -8.30 -22.72 7.33
N PRO A 52 -8.11 -21.48 7.81
CA PRO A 52 -8.36 -20.30 6.97
C PRO A 52 -7.39 -20.30 5.78
N SER A 53 -7.88 -20.01 4.60
CA SER A 53 -7.05 -19.76 3.43
C SER A 53 -6.70 -18.28 3.32
N ILE A 54 -5.49 -18.00 2.85
CA ILE A 54 -5.05 -16.64 2.54
C ILE A 54 -5.55 -16.32 1.13
N GLN A 55 -6.26 -15.20 1.00
CA GLN A 55 -6.66 -14.65 -0.28
C GLN A 55 -5.87 -13.36 -0.55
N MET A 56 -5.58 -13.11 -1.82
CA MET A 56 -4.82 -11.97 -2.31
C MET A 56 -5.50 -11.40 -3.54
N PRO A 57 -5.32 -10.10 -3.83
CA PRO A 57 -5.78 -9.52 -5.09
C PRO A 57 -5.10 -10.21 -6.27
N ASP A 58 -5.79 -10.29 -7.40
CA ASP A 58 -5.20 -10.76 -8.66
C ASP A 58 -4.30 -9.65 -9.27
N PRO A 59 -2.98 -9.82 -9.31
CA PRO A 59 -2.07 -8.83 -9.83
C PRO A 59 -1.95 -8.82 -11.36
N THR A 60 -2.63 -9.70 -12.07
CA THR A 60 -2.42 -9.97 -13.52
C THR A 60 -2.47 -8.68 -14.34
N PHE A 61 -3.39 -7.77 -14.05
CA PHE A 61 -3.48 -6.50 -14.76
C PHE A 61 -2.19 -5.70 -14.63
N ILE A 62 -1.72 -5.46 -13.41
CA ILE A 62 -0.57 -4.60 -13.19
C ILE A 62 0.76 -5.30 -13.46
N SER A 63 0.86 -6.60 -13.21
CA SER A 63 2.05 -7.38 -13.52
C SER A 63 2.32 -7.43 -15.04
N SER A 64 1.26 -7.41 -15.86
CA SER A 64 1.39 -7.31 -17.32
C SER A 64 1.89 -5.93 -17.79
N GLN A 65 1.84 -4.93 -16.92
CA GLN A 65 2.26 -3.53 -17.17
C GLN A 65 3.36 -3.09 -16.20
N ARG A 66 4.09 -4.02 -15.60
CA ARG A 66 5.10 -3.73 -14.57
C ARG A 66 6.16 -2.70 -14.98
N ASP A 67 6.47 -2.60 -16.28
CA ASP A 67 7.43 -1.62 -16.79
C ASP A 67 6.91 -0.17 -16.68
N GLN A 68 5.60 0.01 -16.50
CA GLN A 68 4.97 1.28 -16.19
C GLN A 68 4.67 1.47 -14.70
N LEU A 69 4.93 0.48 -13.84
CA LEU A 69 4.72 0.57 -12.40
C LEU A 69 5.94 1.22 -11.73
N ASP A 70 5.78 2.46 -11.26
CA ASP A 70 6.85 3.25 -10.68
C ASP A 70 7.17 2.88 -9.23
N GLY A 71 6.20 2.36 -8.50
CA GLY A 71 6.40 1.95 -7.12
C GLY A 71 5.13 1.45 -6.43
N LEU A 72 5.37 0.78 -5.31
CA LEU A 72 4.36 0.37 -4.34
C LEU A 72 4.58 1.17 -3.06
N VAL A 73 3.57 1.89 -2.63
CA VAL A 73 3.55 2.67 -1.40
C VAL A 73 2.75 1.93 -0.34
N VAL A 74 3.35 1.72 0.82
CA VAL A 74 2.69 1.06 1.96
C VAL A 74 2.24 2.13 2.96
N THR A 75 0.94 2.12 3.27
CA THR A 75 0.35 3.08 4.22
C THR A 75 0.66 2.72 5.67
N HIS A 76 0.61 1.42 6.01
CA HIS A 76 0.89 0.91 7.35
C HIS A 76 1.07 -0.63 7.37
N ALA A 77 1.40 -1.18 8.53
CA ALA A 77 1.83 -2.56 8.68
C ALA A 77 0.72 -3.55 9.09
N HIS A 78 -0.52 -3.35 8.65
CA HIS A 78 -1.56 -4.37 8.78
C HIS A 78 -1.54 -5.34 7.60
N GLU A 79 -1.93 -6.59 7.85
CA GLU A 79 -1.89 -7.68 6.87
C GLU A 79 -2.73 -7.40 5.63
N ASP A 80 -3.86 -6.76 5.81
CA ASP A 80 -4.77 -6.38 4.73
C ASP A 80 -4.31 -5.20 3.89
N HIS A 81 -3.15 -4.59 4.23
CA HIS A 81 -2.51 -3.51 3.48
C HIS A 81 -1.14 -3.87 2.89
N PHE A 82 -0.39 -4.79 3.52
CA PHE A 82 0.94 -5.14 3.01
C PHE A 82 1.22 -6.65 2.97
N GLY A 83 0.30 -7.46 3.49
CA GLY A 83 0.51 -8.90 3.68
C GLY A 83 0.75 -9.71 2.42
N ALA A 84 0.29 -9.24 1.26
CA ALA A 84 0.50 -9.92 -0.01
C ALA A 84 1.88 -9.61 -0.65
N ILE A 85 2.59 -8.57 -0.20
CA ILE A 85 3.89 -8.18 -0.78
C ILE A 85 4.89 -9.35 -0.85
N PRO A 86 5.12 -10.14 0.22
CA PRO A 86 6.06 -11.24 0.17
C PRO A 86 5.68 -12.36 -0.80
N TYR A 87 4.45 -12.36 -1.31
CA TYR A 87 3.96 -13.35 -2.28
C TYR A 87 4.03 -12.81 -3.71
N LEU A 88 3.62 -11.57 -3.91
CA LEU A 88 3.38 -10.99 -5.23
C LEU A 88 4.54 -10.15 -5.76
N TRP A 89 5.47 -9.71 -4.90
CA TRP A 89 6.52 -8.78 -5.31
C TRP A 89 7.38 -9.29 -6.47
N GLN A 90 7.62 -10.59 -6.56
CA GLN A 90 8.40 -11.16 -7.68
C GLN A 90 7.73 -10.96 -9.05
N GLU A 91 6.41 -10.82 -9.07
CA GLU A 91 5.68 -10.53 -10.29
C GLU A 91 5.66 -9.03 -10.58
N LEU A 92 5.62 -8.20 -9.54
CA LEU A 92 5.54 -6.75 -9.62
C LEU A 92 6.89 -6.08 -9.90
N GLN A 93 7.94 -6.52 -9.22
CA GLN A 93 9.34 -6.08 -9.37
C GLN A 93 9.52 -4.53 -9.35
N CYS A 94 8.73 -3.83 -8.55
CA CYS A 94 8.82 -2.39 -8.40
C CYS A 94 9.50 -2.00 -7.07
N PRO A 95 10.01 -0.76 -6.94
CA PRO A 95 10.42 -0.21 -5.65
C PRO A 95 9.27 -0.22 -4.64
N VAL A 96 9.57 -0.52 -3.38
CA VAL A 96 8.59 -0.48 -2.28
C VAL A 96 8.97 0.63 -1.32
N TYR A 97 8.04 1.53 -1.06
CA TYR A 97 8.18 2.65 -0.13
C TYR A 97 7.37 2.36 1.11
N ALA A 98 8.01 2.35 2.26
CA ALA A 98 7.36 2.00 3.52
C ALA A 98 8.01 2.77 4.69
N THR A 99 7.24 3.02 5.76
CA THR A 99 7.82 3.59 6.97
C THR A 99 8.80 2.61 7.62
N PRO A 100 9.75 3.07 8.46
CA PRO A 100 10.74 2.20 9.11
C PRO A 100 10.12 0.99 9.81
N PHE A 101 9.00 1.20 10.52
CA PHE A 101 8.29 0.09 11.17
C PHE A 101 7.74 -0.91 10.16
N ALA A 102 7.03 -0.46 9.14
CA ALA A 102 6.47 -1.34 8.11
C ALA A 102 7.58 -2.07 7.33
N ALA A 103 8.68 -1.38 7.00
CA ALA A 103 9.84 -1.97 6.34
C ALA A 103 10.51 -3.07 7.20
N ALA A 104 10.66 -2.84 8.50
CA ALA A 104 11.22 -3.84 9.42
C ALA A 104 10.34 -5.09 9.50
N VAL A 105 9.01 -4.92 9.60
CA VAL A 105 8.06 -6.04 9.62
C VAL A 105 8.11 -6.80 8.29
N LEU A 106 8.16 -6.09 7.15
CA LEU A 106 8.23 -6.70 5.83
C LEU A 106 9.50 -7.54 5.62
N ARG A 107 10.67 -7.03 6.05
CA ARG A 107 11.94 -7.80 6.05
C ARG A 107 11.82 -9.08 6.86
N LYS A 108 11.23 -8.98 8.06
CA LYS A 108 11.04 -10.13 8.95
C LYS A 108 10.09 -11.16 8.35
N LYS A 109 8.99 -10.74 7.75
CA LYS A 109 8.03 -11.64 7.09
C LYS A 109 8.65 -12.34 5.88
N SER A 110 9.39 -11.62 5.05
CA SER A 110 10.12 -12.21 3.92
C SER A 110 11.11 -13.28 4.37
N ALA A 111 11.88 -12.99 5.43
CA ALA A 111 12.82 -13.95 6.02
C ALA A 111 12.13 -15.22 6.55
N TRP A 112 10.97 -15.09 7.22
CA TRP A 112 10.20 -16.26 7.69
C TRP A 112 9.69 -17.14 6.55
N ARG A 113 9.46 -16.56 5.39
CA ARG A 113 9.08 -17.30 4.18
C ARG A 113 10.26 -17.87 3.41
N GLY A 114 11.50 -17.59 3.84
CA GLY A 114 12.70 -17.96 3.09
C GLY A 114 12.86 -17.20 1.78
N ALA A 115 12.19 -16.06 1.64
CA ALA A 115 12.26 -15.19 0.46
C ALA A 115 13.08 -13.94 0.75
N PRO A 116 13.78 -13.36 -0.25
CA PRO A 116 14.40 -12.06 -0.08
C PRO A 116 13.32 -10.99 0.11
N PRO A 117 13.60 -9.92 0.88
CA PRO A 117 12.71 -8.77 0.92
C PRO A 117 12.65 -8.08 -0.45
N PRO A 118 11.61 -7.28 -0.71
CA PRO A 118 11.57 -6.43 -1.91
C PRO A 118 12.84 -5.58 -2.04
N ALA A 119 13.32 -5.39 -3.28
CA ALA A 119 14.49 -4.58 -3.56
C ALA A 119 14.28 -3.73 -4.83
N PRO A 120 14.36 -2.39 -4.74
CA PRO A 120 14.67 -1.63 -3.53
C PRO A 120 13.49 -1.54 -2.54
N LEU A 121 13.80 -1.61 -1.24
CA LEU A 121 12.89 -1.25 -0.15
C LEU A 121 13.37 0.07 0.45
N ILE A 122 12.62 1.12 0.20
CA ILE A 122 12.96 2.52 0.51
C ILE A 122 12.20 2.92 1.78
N GLU A 123 12.93 3.30 2.81
CA GLU A 123 12.33 3.79 4.05
C GLU A 123 12.00 5.28 3.90
N VAL A 124 10.78 5.65 4.28
CA VAL A 124 10.24 7.00 4.25
C VAL A 124 9.71 7.38 5.63
N LEU A 125 9.92 8.59 6.07
CA LEU A 125 9.42 9.03 7.37
C LEU A 125 8.01 9.65 7.24
N PRO A 126 7.16 9.49 8.27
CA PRO A 126 5.92 10.26 8.33
C PRO A 126 6.22 11.76 8.21
N GLY A 127 5.56 12.42 7.27
CA GLY A 127 5.78 13.83 6.91
C GLY A 127 6.65 14.04 5.66
N ASP A 128 7.35 13.02 5.20
CA ASP A 128 8.17 13.13 3.98
C ASP A 128 7.31 13.20 2.72
N THR A 129 7.87 13.84 1.69
CA THR A 129 7.34 13.83 0.31
C THR A 129 8.39 13.25 -0.62
N HIS A 130 7.99 12.31 -1.47
CA HIS A 130 8.83 11.70 -2.48
C HIS A 130 8.16 11.76 -3.85
N THR A 131 8.93 12.08 -4.88
CA THR A 131 8.46 11.95 -6.27
C THR A 131 8.63 10.49 -6.71
N ILE A 132 7.52 9.83 -7.06
CA ILE A 132 7.47 8.45 -7.53
C ILE A 132 6.78 8.45 -8.88
N GLY A 133 7.55 8.30 -9.94
CA GLY A 133 7.05 8.43 -11.30
C GLY A 133 6.41 9.79 -11.55
N SER A 134 5.13 9.79 -11.87
CA SER A 134 4.34 10.99 -12.16
C SER A 134 3.62 11.59 -10.92
N PHE A 135 3.85 11.03 -9.72
CA PHE A 135 3.21 11.50 -8.50
C PHE A 135 4.21 12.04 -7.49
N ASP A 136 3.88 13.17 -6.87
CA ASP A 136 4.46 13.56 -5.60
C ASP A 136 3.60 12.95 -4.49
N VAL A 137 4.22 12.13 -3.64
CA VAL A 137 3.56 11.36 -2.59
C VAL A 137 4.02 11.88 -1.24
N THR A 138 3.08 12.38 -0.44
CA THR A 138 3.35 12.83 0.93
C THR A 138 2.71 11.88 1.94
N TRP A 139 3.51 11.38 2.89
CA TRP A 139 3.04 10.53 3.99
C TRP A 139 2.52 11.39 5.14
N LEU A 140 1.21 11.53 5.22
CA LEU A 140 0.54 12.31 6.27
C LEU A 140 0.32 11.44 7.51
N PRO A 141 0.98 11.72 8.66
CA PRO A 141 0.83 10.90 9.85
C PRO A 141 -0.59 10.97 10.39
N ILE A 142 -1.17 9.80 10.66
CA ILE A 142 -2.51 9.66 11.25
C ILE A 142 -2.47 8.64 12.39
N THR A 143 -3.51 8.65 13.23
CA THR A 143 -3.62 7.69 14.33
C THR A 143 -4.36 6.43 13.90
N HIS A 144 -3.78 5.29 14.19
CA HIS A 144 -4.35 3.96 13.97
C HIS A 144 -3.78 2.95 14.97
N SER A 145 -4.06 1.65 14.79
CA SER A 145 -3.62 0.60 15.71
C SER A 145 -2.22 0.03 15.38
N THR A 146 -1.52 0.56 14.38
CA THR A 146 -0.11 0.25 14.11
C THR A 146 0.75 1.52 14.20
N PRO A 147 2.05 1.39 14.58
CA PRO A 147 2.99 2.50 14.52
C PRO A 147 3.13 3.08 13.12
N GLU A 148 3.39 4.38 13.04
CA GLU A 148 3.76 5.08 11.79
C GLU A 148 2.72 4.97 10.68
N THR A 149 1.43 4.81 11.02
CA THR A 149 0.36 4.80 10.02
C THR A 149 0.24 6.17 9.36
N CYS A 150 0.14 6.18 8.03
CA CYS A 150 -0.01 7.39 7.25
C CYS A 150 -1.19 7.30 6.28
N ALA A 151 -1.94 8.39 6.16
CA ALA A 151 -2.66 8.70 4.94
C ALA A 151 -1.66 9.18 3.88
N LEU A 152 -2.08 9.22 2.62
CA LEU A 152 -1.23 9.68 1.52
C LEU A 152 -1.90 10.83 0.80
N LEU A 153 -1.16 11.91 0.60
CA LEU A 153 -1.52 12.93 -0.39
C LEU A 153 -0.75 12.63 -1.67
N LEU A 154 -1.50 12.34 -2.73
CA LEU A 154 -0.95 12.09 -4.07
C LEU A 154 -1.22 13.32 -4.92
N GLU A 155 -0.18 13.92 -5.45
CA GLU A 155 -0.30 15.10 -6.31
C GLU A 155 0.27 14.80 -7.70
N SER A 156 -0.50 15.07 -8.74
CA SER A 156 -0.06 14.95 -10.13
C SER A 156 -0.86 15.87 -11.04
N GLN A 157 -0.19 16.55 -11.97
CA GLN A 157 -0.81 17.43 -12.97
C GLN A 157 -1.80 18.45 -12.37
N GLY A 158 -1.49 18.99 -11.18
CA GLY A 158 -2.35 19.95 -10.47
C GLY A 158 -3.58 19.32 -9.79
N THR A 159 -3.75 18.02 -9.84
CA THR A 159 -4.78 17.29 -9.10
C THR A 159 -4.22 16.73 -7.81
N ARG A 160 -5.02 16.81 -6.75
CA ARG A 160 -4.73 16.28 -5.42
C ARG A 160 -5.70 15.16 -5.07
N ILE A 161 -5.16 14.05 -4.60
CA ILE A 161 -5.93 12.90 -4.13
C ILE A 161 -5.51 12.62 -2.69
N LEU A 162 -6.46 12.58 -1.78
CA LEU A 162 -6.26 12.11 -0.43
C LEU A 162 -6.67 10.64 -0.33
N HIS A 163 -5.70 9.75 -0.15
CA HIS A 163 -5.93 8.37 0.20
C HIS A 163 -5.85 8.25 1.72
N THR A 164 -6.97 8.06 2.38
CA THR A 164 -7.07 8.14 3.85
C THR A 164 -6.42 6.98 4.57
N ALA A 165 -6.18 5.86 3.89
CA ALA A 165 -5.82 4.59 4.53
C ALA A 165 -6.81 4.25 5.68
N ASP A 166 -6.36 3.49 6.66
CA ASP A 166 -7.12 3.21 7.88
C ASP A 166 -6.76 4.22 8.97
N TRP A 167 -7.75 4.72 9.68
CA TRP A 167 -7.54 5.69 10.73
C TRP A 167 -8.58 5.59 11.84
N LYS A 168 -8.22 6.09 13.00
CA LYS A 168 -9.13 6.34 14.13
C LYS A 168 -8.77 7.67 14.78
N ILE A 169 -9.76 8.35 15.35
CA ILE A 169 -9.49 9.52 16.18
C ILE A 169 -9.01 9.02 17.55
N ASP A 170 -7.76 9.34 17.89
CA ASP A 170 -7.17 9.03 19.17
C ASP A 170 -6.53 10.30 19.76
N ALA A 171 -7.10 10.78 20.86
CA ALA A 171 -6.62 11.98 21.53
C ALA A 171 -5.37 11.74 22.39
N ARG A 172 -5.01 10.47 22.63
CA ARG A 172 -3.86 10.06 23.47
C ARG A 172 -3.18 8.83 22.88
N PRO A 173 -2.62 8.93 21.67
CA PRO A 173 -1.92 7.81 21.04
C PRO A 173 -0.69 7.44 21.88
N VAL A 174 -0.37 6.15 21.93
CA VAL A 174 0.83 5.65 22.61
C VAL A 174 2.10 6.02 21.82
N ILE A 175 2.00 6.08 20.51
CA ILE A 175 3.08 6.44 19.58
C ILE A 175 2.57 7.53 18.63
N GLY A 176 3.42 8.51 18.36
CA GLY A 176 3.09 9.64 17.50
C GLY A 176 2.34 10.75 18.22
N SER A 177 1.82 11.68 17.45
CA SER A 177 1.04 12.82 17.95
C SER A 177 -0.45 12.60 17.70
N PRO A 178 -1.34 13.17 18.54
CA PRO A 178 -2.77 13.18 18.23
C PRO A 178 -3.01 13.80 16.85
N TRP A 179 -3.91 13.20 16.10
CA TRP A 179 -4.34 13.80 14.84
C TRP A 179 -5.02 15.14 15.06
N SER A 180 -4.75 16.09 14.20
CA SER A 180 -5.39 17.41 14.18
C SER A 180 -5.87 17.74 12.76
N PRO A 181 -7.04 18.40 12.59
CA PRO A 181 -7.48 18.87 11.28
C PRO A 181 -6.47 19.80 10.56
N SER A 182 -5.56 20.43 11.30
CA SER A 182 -4.49 21.26 10.73
C SER A 182 -3.33 20.46 10.13
N THR A 183 -3.37 19.13 10.23
CA THR A 183 -2.35 18.24 9.67
C THR A 183 -2.56 18.00 8.16
N TRP A 184 -3.72 18.37 7.63
CA TRP A 184 -4.14 18.11 6.23
C TRP A 184 -4.44 19.38 5.45
#